data_4fa1fff55f2364a8b5226028e5d48987
#
_entry.id   4fa1fff55f2364a8b5226028e5d48987
#
_cell.length_a   1.000
_cell.length_b   1.000
_cell.length_c   1.000
_cell.angle_alpha   90.00
_cell.angle_beta   90.00
_cell.angle_gamma   90.00
#
_symmetry.space_group_name_H-M   'P 1'
#
loop_
_entity.id
_entity.type
_entity.pdbx_description
1 polymer ?
#
loop_
_entity_poly.entity_id
_entity_poly.type
_entity_poly.pdbx_seq_one_letter_code
_entity_poly.pdbx_strand_id
1 'polypeptide(L)'
;PLAIGYVDLDNFKVYNDIYGFASGDKVIKNLARILQTTIFEKTANAFLGHIGGDDFVFIVPLSMAEEISKQVIQRFNALLPAFLSEEDVKRGYFIAKDRQGVLREIPLLSVSIALVPITKGKFKHPGEVAARAAKVKSVVKKMSGSNYFMDRRA
;
A
#
# COMPACT_ATOMS: atom_id res chain seq x y z
N PRO A 1 -11.84 19.77 -2.14
CA PRO A 1 -10.85 19.11 -1.29
C PRO A 1 -10.36 17.80 -1.89
N LEU A 2 -9.08 17.56 -1.74
CA LEU A 2 -8.40 16.38 -2.29
C LEU A 2 -7.86 15.52 -1.15
N ALA A 3 -7.48 14.29 -1.49
CA ALA A 3 -6.67 13.44 -0.61
C ALA A 3 -5.47 12.92 -1.40
N ILE A 4 -4.33 12.88 -0.75
CA ILE A 4 -3.15 12.21 -1.27
C ILE A 4 -3.08 10.84 -0.59
N GLY A 5 -2.96 9.77 -1.39
CA GLY A 5 -2.79 8.43 -0.90
C GLY A 5 -1.37 7.94 -1.18
N TYR A 6 -0.70 7.45 -0.16
CA TYR A 6 0.61 6.81 -0.27
C TYR A 6 0.42 5.32 -0.12
N VAL A 7 0.78 4.56 -1.14
CA VAL A 7 0.56 3.11 -1.22
C VAL A 7 1.90 2.41 -1.16
N ASP A 8 2.00 1.41 -0.32
CA ASP A 8 3.25 0.68 -0.10
C ASP A 8 2.94 -0.80 0.19
N LEU A 9 3.80 -1.68 -0.31
CA LEU A 9 3.70 -3.12 -0.01
C LEU A 9 4.45 -3.44 1.28
N ASP A 10 3.81 -4.19 2.15
CA ASP A 10 4.42 -4.66 3.38
C ASP A 10 5.14 -5.98 3.13
N ASN A 11 6.32 -6.13 3.71
CA ASN A 11 7.12 -7.35 3.64
C ASN A 11 7.55 -7.74 2.21
N PHE A 12 7.65 -6.76 1.33
CA PHE A 12 7.99 -6.99 -0.07
C PHE A 12 9.42 -7.49 -0.26
N LYS A 13 10.35 -7.00 0.56
CA LYS A 13 11.74 -7.47 0.49
C LYS A 13 11.83 -8.96 0.80
N VAL A 14 11.10 -9.42 1.82
CA VAL A 14 11.06 -10.85 2.18
C VAL A 14 10.46 -11.65 1.05
N TYR A 15 9.39 -11.15 0.44
CA TYR A 15 8.78 -11.81 -0.71
C TYR A 15 9.80 -11.98 -1.86
N ASN A 16 10.53 -10.92 -2.20
CA ASN A 16 11.55 -10.98 -3.26
C ASN A 16 12.67 -11.97 -2.91
N ASP A 17 13.08 -12.01 -1.65
CA ASP A 17 14.12 -12.93 -1.19
C ASP A 17 13.70 -14.39 -1.35
N ILE A 18 12.42 -14.69 -1.15
CA ILE A 18 11.88 -16.06 -1.24
C ILE A 18 11.49 -16.42 -2.68
N TYR A 19 10.78 -15.54 -3.37
CA TYR A 19 10.16 -15.84 -4.67
C TYR A 19 10.93 -15.29 -5.86
N GLY A 20 11.89 -14.41 -5.64
CA GLY A 20 12.70 -13.79 -6.68
C GLY A 20 12.11 -12.50 -7.22
N PHE A 21 12.97 -11.68 -7.84
CA PHE A 21 12.59 -10.36 -8.35
C PHE A 21 11.58 -10.41 -9.49
N ALA A 22 11.62 -11.46 -10.32
CA ALA A 22 10.64 -11.60 -11.41
C ALA A 22 9.22 -11.74 -10.86
N SER A 23 9.06 -12.50 -9.77
CA SER A 23 7.77 -12.63 -9.09
C SER A 23 7.37 -11.32 -8.41
N GLY A 24 8.33 -10.63 -7.80
CA GLY A 24 8.08 -9.31 -7.20
C GLY A 24 7.61 -8.29 -8.23
N ASP A 25 8.22 -8.27 -9.40
CA ASP A 25 7.79 -7.38 -10.49
C ASP A 25 6.35 -7.63 -10.91
N LYS A 26 5.92 -8.89 -10.93
CA LYS A 26 4.52 -9.23 -11.22
C LYS A 26 3.58 -8.69 -10.17
N VAL A 27 3.95 -8.77 -8.89
CA VAL A 27 3.15 -8.18 -7.80
C VAL A 27 3.00 -6.69 -8.00
N ILE A 28 4.09 -5.99 -8.28
CA ILE A 28 4.08 -4.53 -8.50
C ILE A 28 3.20 -4.18 -9.69
N LYS A 29 3.32 -4.89 -10.82
CA LYS A 29 2.51 -4.66 -12.01
C LYS A 29 1.02 -4.86 -11.74
N ASN A 30 0.68 -5.89 -10.97
CA ASN A 30 -0.71 -6.15 -10.61
C ASN A 30 -1.25 -5.08 -9.65
N LEU A 31 -0.46 -4.64 -8.70
CA LEU A 31 -0.85 -3.55 -7.82
C LEU A 31 -1.09 -2.26 -8.61
N ALA A 32 -0.19 -1.93 -9.56
CA ALA A 32 -0.35 -0.78 -10.42
C ALA A 32 -1.67 -0.85 -11.21
N ARG A 33 -1.99 -2.03 -11.76
CA ARG A 33 -3.23 -2.25 -12.50
C ARG A 33 -4.46 -2.09 -11.62
N ILE A 34 -4.42 -2.65 -10.40
CA ILE A 34 -5.50 -2.51 -9.44
C ILE A 34 -5.73 -1.03 -9.10
N LEU A 35 -4.66 -0.29 -8.84
CA LEU A 35 -4.75 1.13 -8.54
C LEU A 35 -5.35 1.91 -9.71
N GLN A 36 -4.83 1.70 -10.91
CA GLN A 36 -5.31 2.40 -12.10
C GLN A 36 -6.79 2.11 -12.37
N THR A 37 -7.16 0.84 -12.37
CA THR A 37 -8.55 0.43 -12.63
C THR A 37 -9.48 0.99 -11.56
N THR A 38 -9.14 0.82 -10.29
CA THR A 38 -10.00 1.25 -9.18
C THR A 38 -10.20 2.75 -9.14
N ILE A 39 -9.13 3.52 -9.33
CA ILE A 39 -9.19 4.98 -9.30
C ILE A 39 -9.99 5.51 -10.48
N PHE A 40 -9.63 5.09 -11.69
CA PHE A 40 -10.20 5.68 -12.91
C PHE A 40 -11.57 5.12 -13.28
N GLU A 41 -12.04 4.05 -12.64
CA GLU A 41 -13.44 3.66 -12.67
C GLU A 41 -14.33 4.67 -11.94
N LYS A 42 -13.80 5.30 -10.90
CA LYS A 42 -14.56 6.21 -10.05
C LYS A 42 -14.48 7.65 -10.48
N THR A 43 -13.36 8.08 -11.02
CA THR A 43 -13.17 9.47 -11.39
C THR A 43 -12.06 9.61 -12.41
N ALA A 44 -12.28 10.50 -13.41
CA ALA A 44 -11.22 10.92 -14.32
C ALA A 44 -10.35 12.01 -13.68
N ASN A 45 -10.83 12.59 -12.58
CA ASN A 45 -10.19 13.72 -11.90
C ASN A 45 -9.24 13.21 -10.84
N ALA A 46 -8.19 12.54 -11.27
CA ALA A 46 -7.25 11.89 -10.38
C ALA A 46 -5.85 11.86 -10.98
N PHE A 47 -4.88 11.66 -10.10
CA PHE A 47 -3.49 11.42 -10.46
C PHE A 47 -3.04 10.10 -9.84
N LEU A 48 -2.27 9.31 -10.58
CA LEU A 48 -1.61 8.12 -10.08
C LEU A 48 -0.16 8.13 -10.53
N GLY A 49 0.77 8.00 -9.60
CA GLY A 49 2.21 7.97 -9.87
C GLY A 49 2.89 6.79 -9.21
N HIS A 50 3.91 6.25 -9.87
CA HIS A 50 4.79 5.24 -9.32
C HIS A 50 6.06 5.95 -8.86
N ILE A 51 6.31 5.94 -7.55
CA ILE A 51 7.45 6.68 -6.99
C ILE A 51 8.76 5.90 -7.19
N GLY A 52 8.68 4.57 -7.18
CA GLY A 52 9.82 3.70 -7.33
C GLY A 52 9.66 2.46 -6.46
N GLY A 53 10.31 1.36 -6.86
CA GLY A 53 10.15 0.10 -6.14
C GLY A 53 8.67 -0.28 -6.01
N ASP A 54 8.23 -0.42 -4.77
CA ASP A 54 6.87 -0.85 -4.43
C ASP A 54 5.97 0.30 -3.93
N ASP A 55 6.38 1.54 -4.15
CA ASP A 55 5.67 2.73 -3.65
C ASP A 55 4.89 3.44 -4.75
N PHE A 56 3.63 3.77 -4.46
CA PHE A 56 2.77 4.53 -5.35
C PHE A 56 2.17 5.72 -4.62
N VAL A 57 1.79 6.74 -5.37
CA VAL A 57 1.06 7.88 -4.84
C VAL A 57 -0.14 8.14 -5.74
N PHE A 58 -1.27 8.48 -5.13
CA PHE A 58 -2.44 8.92 -5.89
C PHE A 58 -3.03 10.17 -5.26
N ILE A 59 -3.73 10.96 -6.09
CA ILE A 59 -4.47 12.13 -5.65
C ILE A 59 -5.87 12.01 -6.21
N VAL A 60 -6.86 12.07 -5.35
CA VAL A 60 -8.28 11.89 -5.71
C VAL A 60 -9.13 12.89 -4.92
N PRO A 61 -10.38 13.11 -5.33
CA PRO A 61 -11.30 13.87 -4.49
C PRO A 61 -11.40 13.23 -3.10
N LEU A 62 -11.40 14.05 -2.08
CA LEU A 62 -11.42 13.57 -0.69
C LEU A 62 -12.60 12.65 -0.42
N SER A 63 -13.77 12.96 -0.98
CA SER A 63 -14.99 12.16 -0.79
C SER A 63 -14.90 10.72 -1.32
N MET A 64 -13.93 10.44 -2.18
CA MET A 64 -13.75 9.12 -2.81
C MET A 64 -12.58 8.33 -2.23
N ALA A 65 -11.75 8.97 -1.41
CA ALA A 65 -10.46 8.40 -1.01
C ALA A 65 -10.60 7.09 -0.21
N GLU A 66 -11.51 7.05 0.75
CA GLU A 66 -11.68 5.84 1.57
C GLU A 66 -12.26 4.69 0.77
N GLU A 67 -13.26 4.95 -0.07
CA GLU A 67 -13.86 3.91 -0.89
C GLU A 67 -12.86 3.33 -1.88
N ILE A 68 -12.07 4.18 -2.51
CA ILE A 68 -10.99 3.74 -3.41
C ILE A 68 -10.01 2.84 -2.64
N SER A 69 -9.61 3.26 -1.44
CA SER A 69 -8.67 2.48 -0.63
C SER A 69 -9.23 1.13 -0.24
N LYS A 70 -10.49 1.08 0.18
CA LYS A 70 -11.17 -0.19 0.51
C LYS A 70 -11.20 -1.13 -0.69
N GLN A 71 -11.51 -0.63 -1.87
CA GLN A 71 -11.58 -1.46 -3.07
C GLN A 71 -10.20 -1.94 -3.53
N VAL A 72 -9.19 -1.10 -3.42
CA VAL A 72 -7.80 -1.50 -3.72
C VAL A 72 -7.39 -2.66 -2.82
N ILE A 73 -7.64 -2.52 -1.52
CA ILE A 73 -7.32 -3.55 -0.53
C ILE A 73 -8.07 -4.85 -0.83
N GLN A 74 -9.37 -4.76 -1.09
CA GLN A 74 -10.20 -5.92 -1.40
C GLN A 74 -9.70 -6.66 -2.64
N ARG A 75 -9.38 -5.93 -3.71
CA ARG A 75 -8.89 -6.51 -4.96
C ARG A 75 -7.50 -7.11 -4.80
N PHE A 76 -6.63 -6.43 -4.05
CA PHE A 76 -5.29 -6.95 -3.77
C PHE A 76 -5.38 -8.26 -2.96
N ASN A 77 -6.17 -8.27 -1.90
CA ASN A 77 -6.34 -9.47 -1.06
C ASN A 77 -6.91 -10.64 -1.86
N ALA A 78 -7.80 -10.38 -2.81
CA ALA A 78 -8.36 -11.41 -3.68
C ALA A 78 -7.31 -12.04 -4.59
N LEU A 79 -6.30 -11.27 -5.02
CA LEU A 79 -5.21 -11.76 -5.86
C LEU A 79 -4.06 -12.37 -5.07
N LEU A 80 -3.97 -12.09 -3.79
CA LEU A 80 -2.82 -12.48 -2.97
C LEU A 80 -2.47 -13.97 -3.08
N PRO A 81 -3.42 -14.91 -3.01
CA PRO A 81 -3.07 -16.33 -3.13
C PRO A 81 -2.38 -16.70 -4.45
N ALA A 82 -2.63 -15.94 -5.52
CA ALA A 82 -2.00 -16.20 -6.82
C ALA A 82 -0.49 -15.88 -6.82
N PHE A 83 -0.04 -15.06 -5.86
CA PHE A 83 1.37 -14.67 -5.73
C PHE A 83 2.16 -15.58 -4.79
N LEU A 84 1.50 -16.49 -4.09
CA LEU A 84 2.08 -17.25 -3.01
C LEU A 84 1.98 -18.76 -3.25
N SER A 85 2.91 -19.53 -2.66
CA SER A 85 2.82 -20.97 -2.63
C SER A 85 1.65 -21.42 -1.76
N GLU A 86 1.15 -22.62 -2.02
CA GLU A 86 0.10 -23.22 -1.18
C GLU A 86 0.53 -23.32 0.28
N GLU A 87 1.80 -23.61 0.51
CA GLU A 87 2.37 -23.74 1.85
C GLU A 87 2.31 -22.42 2.61
N ASP A 88 2.72 -21.32 1.96
CA ASP A 88 2.69 -20.00 2.58
C ASP A 88 1.25 -19.54 2.86
N VAL A 89 0.33 -19.81 1.92
CA VAL A 89 -1.08 -19.47 2.11
C VAL A 89 -1.66 -20.24 3.31
N LYS A 90 -1.42 -21.55 3.39
CA LYS A 90 -1.92 -22.37 4.50
C LYS A 90 -1.34 -21.94 5.83
N ARG A 91 -0.04 -21.64 5.86
CA ARG A 91 0.65 -21.24 7.08
C ARG A 91 0.24 -19.83 7.53
N GLY A 92 -0.03 -18.94 6.58
CA GLY A 92 -0.44 -17.58 6.86
C GLY A 92 0.71 -16.61 7.13
N TYR A 93 1.94 -17.06 7.00
CA TYR A 93 3.13 -16.23 7.16
C TYR A 93 4.30 -16.85 6.40
N PHE A 94 5.34 -16.01 6.16
CA PHE A 94 6.62 -16.47 5.63
C PHE A 94 7.52 -16.96 6.74
N ILE A 95 8.35 -17.93 6.44
CA ILE A 95 9.48 -18.29 7.30
C ILE A 95 10.74 -17.80 6.59
N ALA A 96 11.48 -16.89 7.24
CA ALA A 96 12.68 -16.30 6.69
C ALA A 96 13.75 -16.13 7.76
N LYS A 97 15.01 -16.17 7.35
CA LYS A 97 16.13 -15.94 8.27
C LYS A 97 16.38 -14.43 8.40
N ASP A 98 16.61 -13.99 9.64
CA ASP A 98 17.06 -12.64 9.90
C ASP A 98 18.56 -12.49 9.64
N ARG A 99 19.11 -11.33 9.93
CA ARG A 99 20.56 -11.05 9.73
C ARG A 99 21.47 -11.94 10.54
N GLN A 100 20.97 -12.48 11.67
CA GLN A 100 21.72 -13.38 12.54
C GLN A 100 21.52 -14.86 12.18
N GLY A 101 20.79 -15.14 11.12
CA GLY A 101 20.50 -16.50 10.69
C GLY A 101 19.40 -17.19 11.46
N VAL A 102 18.66 -16.46 12.31
CA VAL A 102 17.55 -17.00 13.08
C VAL A 102 16.28 -16.98 12.25
N LEU A 103 15.55 -18.10 12.23
CA LEU A 103 14.27 -18.19 11.54
C LEU A 103 13.22 -17.33 12.22
N ARG A 104 12.51 -16.55 11.41
CA ARG A 104 11.44 -15.65 11.86
C ARG A 104 10.17 -15.92 11.09
N GLU A 105 9.05 -15.74 11.77
CA GLU A 105 7.73 -15.72 11.15
C GLU A 105 7.45 -14.29 10.72
N ILE A 106 7.26 -14.09 9.42
CA ILE A 106 7.03 -12.77 8.85
C ILE A 106 5.68 -12.76 8.18
N PRO A 107 4.82 -11.76 8.47
CA PRO A 107 3.50 -11.69 7.83
C PRO A 107 3.61 -11.71 6.32
N LEU A 108 2.59 -12.26 5.66
CA LEU A 108 2.51 -12.30 4.20
C LEU A 108 2.44 -10.90 3.62
N LEU A 109 2.56 -10.80 2.29
CA LEU A 109 2.37 -9.54 1.58
C LEU A 109 1.05 -8.90 1.96
N SER A 110 1.08 -7.60 2.15
CA SER A 110 -0.13 -6.80 2.32
C SER A 110 0.11 -5.41 1.76
N VAL A 111 -0.95 -4.64 1.59
CA VAL A 111 -0.85 -3.26 1.10
C VAL A 111 -1.25 -2.29 2.20
N SER A 112 -0.43 -1.27 2.40
CA SER A 112 -0.68 -0.19 3.36
C SER A 112 -0.94 1.10 2.60
N ILE A 113 -2.03 1.80 2.94
CA ILE A 113 -2.41 3.05 2.30
C ILE A 113 -2.55 4.13 3.37
N ALA A 114 -1.75 5.19 3.25
CA ALA A 114 -1.82 6.36 4.11
C ALA A 114 -2.52 7.48 3.36
N LEU A 115 -3.64 7.97 3.88
CA LEU A 115 -4.43 9.04 3.27
C LEU A 115 -4.25 10.34 4.04
N VAL A 116 -3.88 11.39 3.31
CA VAL A 116 -3.71 12.73 3.88
C VAL A 116 -4.68 13.68 3.18
N PRO A 117 -5.71 14.18 3.88
CA PRO A 117 -6.61 15.16 3.31
C PRO A 117 -5.89 16.49 3.03
N ILE A 118 -6.11 17.02 1.85
CA ILE A 118 -5.59 18.32 1.45
C ILE A 118 -6.77 19.26 1.26
N THR A 119 -6.93 20.17 2.21
CA THR A 119 -7.95 21.21 2.14
C THR A 119 -7.28 22.56 2.09
N LYS A 120 -7.97 23.53 1.49
CA LYS A 120 -7.43 24.87 1.32
C LYS A 120 -7.01 25.45 2.68
N GLY A 121 -5.77 25.94 2.75
CA GLY A 121 -5.24 26.59 3.96
C GLY A 121 -4.71 25.67 5.05
N LYS A 122 -4.87 24.36 4.92
CA LYS A 122 -4.42 23.41 5.93
C LYS A 122 -2.89 23.27 5.96
N PHE A 123 -2.27 23.25 4.80
CA PHE A 123 -0.81 23.13 4.68
C PHE A 123 -0.25 24.39 4.02
N LYS A 124 0.87 24.87 4.55
CA LYS A 124 1.53 26.09 4.06
C LYS A 124 2.56 25.78 2.97
N HIS A 125 3.12 24.57 2.99
CA HIS A 125 4.10 24.14 1.99
C HIS A 125 4.16 22.62 1.90
N PRO A 126 4.74 22.07 0.80
CA PRO A 126 4.79 20.61 0.57
C PRO A 126 5.46 19.81 1.67
N GLY A 127 6.44 20.38 2.37
CA GLY A 127 7.12 19.71 3.48
C GLY A 127 6.19 19.33 4.63
N GLU A 128 5.14 20.12 4.87
CA GLU A 128 4.14 19.79 5.90
C GLU A 128 3.32 18.57 5.51
N VAL A 129 2.99 18.44 4.23
CA VAL A 129 2.26 17.28 3.69
C VAL A 129 3.11 16.02 3.86
N ALA A 130 4.38 16.09 3.47
CA ALA A 130 5.30 14.96 3.59
C ALA A 130 5.49 14.51 5.04
N ALA A 131 5.63 15.47 5.96
CA ALA A 131 5.75 15.17 7.39
C ALA A 131 4.49 14.49 7.94
N ARG A 132 3.32 14.96 7.52
CA ARG A 132 2.05 14.36 7.94
C ARG A 132 1.91 12.95 7.38
N ALA A 133 2.26 12.77 6.11
CA ALA A 133 2.23 11.46 5.45
C ALA A 133 3.10 10.43 6.19
N ALA A 134 4.29 10.83 6.62
CA ALA A 134 5.18 9.94 7.37
C ALA A 134 4.54 9.44 8.66
N LYS A 135 3.83 10.32 9.38
CA LYS A 135 3.12 9.95 10.61
C LYS A 135 1.98 8.98 10.33
N VAL A 136 1.20 9.23 9.28
CA VAL A 136 0.08 8.35 8.89
C VAL A 136 0.60 7.00 8.44
N LYS A 137 1.66 6.95 7.65
CA LYS A 137 2.32 5.71 7.25
C LYS A 137 2.74 4.88 8.46
N SER A 138 3.32 5.52 9.47
CA SER A 138 3.72 4.86 10.72
C SER A 138 2.53 4.19 11.42
N VAL A 139 1.35 4.81 11.39
CA VAL A 139 0.14 4.23 11.97
C VAL A 139 -0.30 3.00 11.19
N VAL A 140 -0.39 3.11 9.85
CA VAL A 140 -0.84 2.00 8.99
C VAL A 140 0.09 0.81 9.11
N LYS A 141 1.40 1.04 9.14
CA LYS A 141 2.41 -0.04 9.21
C LYS A 141 2.31 -0.88 10.48
N LYS A 142 1.70 -0.37 11.53
CA LYS A 142 1.47 -1.11 12.78
C LYS A 142 0.20 -1.96 12.73
N MET A 143 -0.64 -1.75 11.72
CA MET A 143 -1.86 -2.53 11.55
C MET A 143 -1.54 -3.86 10.89
N SER A 144 -2.26 -4.91 11.27
CA SER A 144 -2.08 -6.24 10.71
C SER A 144 -2.81 -6.37 9.37
N GLY A 145 -2.13 -6.99 8.38
CA GLY A 145 -2.69 -7.21 7.05
C GLY A 145 -2.79 -5.93 6.22
N SER A 146 -3.57 -5.98 5.14
CA SER A 146 -3.80 -4.83 4.28
C SER A 146 -4.74 -3.85 4.96
N ASN A 147 -4.32 -2.60 5.07
CA ASN A 147 -5.08 -1.57 5.76
C ASN A 147 -4.87 -0.19 5.13
N TYR A 148 -5.78 0.72 5.44
CA TYR A 148 -5.61 2.13 5.17
C TYR A 148 -5.90 2.93 6.45
N PHE A 149 -5.38 4.12 6.50
CA PHE A 149 -5.68 5.05 7.58
C PHE A 149 -5.73 6.47 7.01
N MET A 150 -6.80 7.18 7.31
CA MET A 150 -6.93 8.59 6.92
C MET A 150 -6.57 9.47 8.10
N ASP A 151 -5.69 10.45 7.87
CA ASP A 151 -5.38 11.44 8.87
C ASP A 151 -6.62 12.30 9.13
N ARG A 152 -7.16 12.23 10.34
CA ARG A 152 -8.37 12.97 10.72
C ARG A 152 -8.08 14.19 11.57
N ARG A 153 -6.81 14.46 11.82
CA ARG A 153 -6.41 15.66 12.56
C ARG A 153 -6.44 16.85 11.61
N ALA A 154 -7.37 17.70 11.84
CA ALA A 154 -7.55 18.89 11.02
C ALA A 154 -6.62 20.00 11.47
#